data_031bce050587cd3817ad84ff7965e0d4
#
_entry.id   031bce050587cd3817ad84ff7965e0d4
#
_cell.length_a   1.000
_cell.length_b   1.000
_cell.length_c   1.000
_cell.angle_alpha   90.00
_cell.angle_beta   90.00
_cell.angle_gamma   90.00
#
_symmetry.space_group_name_H-M   'P 1'
#
loop_
_entity.id
_entity.type
_entity.pdbx_description
1 polymer ?
#
loop_
_entity_poly.entity_id
_entity_poly.type
_entity_poly.pdbx_seq_one_letter_code
_entity_poly.pdbx_strand_id
1 'polypeptide(L)'
;NISRLELENIYGKISPFEFKNKLIELATLSNRKSTRTLLDAGRGNPNWIASTPREAFFTFGQFAITESRYTWDDGDLTGMPKKTGIYKRFCTYVENNKFMPGIDTLKAIIDYGIEELNFDKDEFLHELTDAIIGDNYPFPDRMLIHIEKIVKEYLKREMKYDVETGGEFNVFAVEGATAAMCYIFDSLIANNLLLKGDKIAIMTPVFTPYLEIPHLPRYEFEVVYINADEIDENDEHTWQCSNKELEKLSNPDIKALFVVNPSNPPSVAISQKSISEIVDIVKTKNKDLMIISDDVYGTFIHGFRSLMADLPYNTIGVYSYSK
;
A
#
# COMPACT_ATOMS: atom_id res chain seq x y z
N ASN A 1 -31.13 -20.28 -25.50
CA ASN A 1 -31.09 -18.84 -25.18
C ASN A 1 -31.53 -18.65 -23.73
N ILE A 2 -30.62 -18.25 -22.88
CA ILE A 2 -30.91 -17.86 -21.49
C ILE A 2 -31.59 -16.50 -21.53
N SER A 3 -32.70 -16.33 -20.83
CA SER A 3 -33.43 -15.06 -20.77
C SER A 3 -32.63 -14.02 -19.95
N ARG A 4 -32.91 -12.72 -20.14
CA ARG A 4 -32.32 -11.63 -19.36
C ARG A 4 -32.55 -11.84 -17.84
N LEU A 5 -33.75 -12.26 -17.45
CA LEU A 5 -34.10 -12.48 -16.06
C LEU A 5 -33.29 -13.64 -15.44
N GLU A 6 -33.03 -14.70 -16.20
CA GLU A 6 -32.17 -15.80 -15.75
C GLU A 6 -30.71 -15.34 -15.60
N LEU A 7 -30.21 -14.50 -16.52
CA LEU A 7 -28.87 -13.90 -16.40
C LEU A 7 -28.76 -12.99 -15.19
N GLU A 8 -29.75 -12.15 -14.92
CA GLU A 8 -29.81 -11.29 -13.74
C GLU A 8 -29.84 -12.12 -12.45
N ASN A 9 -30.57 -13.23 -12.41
CA ASN A 9 -30.60 -14.13 -11.27
C ASN A 9 -29.28 -14.87 -11.02
N ILE A 10 -28.57 -15.23 -12.08
CA ILE A 10 -27.28 -15.93 -12.00
C ILE A 10 -26.15 -14.98 -11.63
N TYR A 11 -26.09 -13.82 -12.27
CA TYR A 11 -24.96 -12.91 -12.16
C TYR A 11 -25.19 -11.75 -11.20
N GLY A 12 -26.43 -11.41 -10.86
CA GLY A 12 -26.73 -10.32 -9.94
C GLY A 12 -26.37 -10.60 -8.47
N LYS A 13 -25.99 -11.85 -8.14
CA LYS A 13 -25.59 -12.26 -6.79
C LYS A 13 -24.08 -12.41 -6.61
N ILE A 14 -23.31 -12.34 -7.70
CA ILE A 14 -21.85 -12.42 -7.64
C ILE A 14 -21.24 -11.02 -7.56
N SER A 15 -20.04 -10.93 -6.96
CA SER A 15 -19.35 -9.66 -6.84
C SER A 15 -18.97 -9.10 -8.22
N PRO A 16 -18.84 -7.78 -8.39
CA PRO A 16 -18.34 -7.18 -9.63
C PRO A 16 -17.00 -7.74 -10.08
N PHE A 17 -16.14 -8.14 -9.14
CA PHE A 17 -14.85 -8.76 -9.44
C PHE A 17 -15.01 -10.17 -10.03
N GLU A 18 -15.86 -11.00 -9.45
CA GLU A 18 -16.18 -12.34 -9.97
C GLU A 18 -16.92 -12.24 -11.30
N PHE A 19 -17.84 -11.29 -11.43
CA PHE A 19 -18.57 -11.04 -12.67
C PHE A 19 -17.61 -10.69 -13.83
N LYS A 20 -16.64 -9.80 -13.58
CA LYS A 20 -15.58 -9.47 -14.54
C LYS A 20 -14.83 -10.74 -14.99
N ASN A 21 -14.41 -11.58 -14.04
CA ASN A 21 -13.69 -12.81 -14.36
C ASN A 21 -14.55 -13.76 -15.24
N LYS A 22 -15.85 -13.82 -14.94
CA LYS A 22 -16.80 -14.61 -15.73
C LYS A 22 -16.97 -14.08 -17.15
N LEU A 23 -17.02 -12.77 -17.32
CA LEU A 23 -17.06 -12.14 -18.65
C LEU A 23 -15.80 -12.43 -19.46
N ILE A 24 -14.62 -12.38 -18.85
CA ILE A 24 -13.34 -12.72 -19.50
C ILE A 24 -13.35 -14.21 -19.93
N GLU A 25 -13.83 -15.12 -19.08
CA GLU A 25 -13.97 -16.54 -19.39
C GLU A 25 -14.87 -16.75 -20.60
N LEU A 26 -16.06 -16.15 -20.61
CA LEU A 26 -17.02 -16.25 -21.72
C LEU A 26 -16.46 -15.66 -23.00
N ALA A 27 -15.78 -14.51 -22.95
CA ALA A 27 -15.12 -13.91 -24.10
C ALA A 27 -14.01 -14.82 -24.66
N THR A 28 -13.21 -15.42 -23.78
CA THR A 28 -12.15 -16.37 -24.17
C THR A 28 -12.72 -17.61 -24.85
N LEU A 29 -13.80 -18.17 -24.32
CA LEU A 29 -14.50 -19.33 -24.91
C LEU A 29 -15.09 -18.98 -26.29
N SER A 30 -15.68 -17.80 -26.43
CA SER A 30 -16.20 -17.30 -27.70
C SER A 30 -15.07 -17.09 -28.74
N ASN A 31 -13.94 -16.55 -28.27
CA ASN A 31 -12.79 -16.25 -29.14
C ASN A 31 -12.11 -17.52 -29.71
N ARG A 32 -12.12 -18.64 -28.96
CA ARG A 32 -11.62 -19.94 -29.46
C ARG A 32 -12.32 -20.42 -30.73
N LYS A 33 -13.51 -19.89 -31.02
CA LYS A 33 -14.30 -20.17 -32.22
C LYS A 33 -14.13 -19.10 -33.30
N SER A 34 -13.24 -18.14 -33.12
CA SER A 34 -13.03 -16.99 -33.99
C SER A 34 -11.56 -16.90 -34.41
N THR A 35 -11.32 -16.34 -35.61
CA THR A 35 -9.97 -16.00 -36.08
C THR A 35 -9.44 -14.66 -35.47
N ARG A 36 -10.22 -13.99 -34.65
CA ARG A 36 -9.85 -12.70 -34.02
C ARG A 36 -9.03 -12.95 -32.80
N THR A 37 -8.04 -12.10 -32.53
CA THR A 37 -7.27 -12.11 -31.29
C THR A 37 -8.07 -11.40 -30.21
N LEU A 38 -8.23 -12.03 -29.03
CA LEU A 38 -8.80 -11.38 -27.85
C LEU A 38 -7.77 -10.42 -27.27
N LEU A 39 -8.14 -9.16 -27.14
CA LEU A 39 -7.38 -8.16 -26.39
C LEU A 39 -8.04 -8.00 -25.02
N ASP A 40 -7.34 -8.46 -23.99
CA ASP A 40 -7.83 -8.38 -22.60
C ASP A 40 -7.31 -7.11 -21.93
N ALA A 41 -8.21 -6.14 -21.72
CA ALA A 41 -7.95 -4.93 -20.93
C ALA A 41 -8.62 -4.98 -19.55
N GLY A 42 -9.14 -6.13 -19.14
CA GLY A 42 -9.86 -6.30 -17.87
C GLY A 42 -8.95 -6.39 -16.64
N ARG A 43 -7.65 -6.53 -16.84
CA ARG A 43 -6.64 -6.49 -15.77
C ARG A 43 -5.46 -5.62 -16.17
N GLY A 44 -5.19 -4.60 -15.38
CA GLY A 44 -3.92 -3.87 -15.43
C GLY A 44 -3.02 -4.36 -14.30
N ASN A 45 -1.94 -5.06 -14.63
CA ASN A 45 -0.85 -5.30 -13.71
C ASN A 45 0.37 -4.51 -14.19
N PRO A 46 1.17 -3.92 -13.29
CA PRO A 46 2.48 -3.44 -13.67
C PRO A 46 3.29 -4.62 -14.21
N ASN A 47 3.72 -4.53 -15.47
CA ASN A 47 4.48 -5.59 -16.13
C ASN A 47 5.98 -5.34 -16.14
N TRP A 48 6.44 -4.32 -15.42
CA TRP A 48 7.86 -4.04 -15.26
C TRP A 48 8.42 -4.76 -14.05
N ILE A 49 9.65 -5.18 -14.17
CA ILE A 49 10.42 -5.80 -13.10
C ILE A 49 11.64 -4.93 -12.83
N ALA A 50 11.77 -4.45 -11.59
CA ALA A 50 12.99 -3.78 -11.13
C ALA A 50 14.08 -4.85 -10.94
N SER A 51 14.89 -5.11 -11.95
CA SER A 51 15.93 -6.15 -11.91
C SER A 51 17.08 -5.79 -10.96
N THR A 52 17.54 -4.55 -11.00
CA THR A 52 18.68 -4.08 -10.20
C THR A 52 18.56 -4.34 -8.69
N PRO A 53 17.45 -3.95 -8.01
CA PRO A 53 17.30 -4.29 -6.60
C PRO A 53 17.14 -5.80 -6.35
N ARG A 54 16.63 -6.57 -7.32
CA ARG A 54 16.58 -8.05 -7.19
C ARG A 54 17.94 -8.68 -7.28
N GLU A 55 18.80 -8.21 -8.18
CA GLU A 55 20.20 -8.64 -8.26
C GLU A 55 20.92 -8.34 -6.94
N ALA A 56 20.76 -7.15 -6.38
CA ALA A 56 21.31 -6.78 -5.08
C ALA A 56 20.80 -7.73 -3.97
N PHE A 57 19.50 -8.05 -3.96
CA PHE A 57 18.90 -8.97 -2.99
C PHE A 57 19.49 -10.39 -3.08
N PHE A 58 19.63 -10.94 -4.28
CA PHE A 58 20.21 -12.28 -4.45
C PHE A 58 21.69 -12.30 -4.12
N THR A 59 22.43 -11.27 -4.46
CA THR A 59 23.85 -11.13 -4.10
C THR A 59 24.02 -11.00 -2.58
N PHE A 60 23.11 -10.29 -1.91
CA PHE A 60 23.10 -10.23 -0.46
C PHE A 60 22.79 -11.60 0.18
N GLY A 61 21.88 -12.37 -0.40
CA GLY A 61 21.63 -13.75 0.04
C GLY A 61 22.88 -14.64 -0.03
N GLN A 62 23.72 -14.47 -1.04
CA GLN A 62 25.01 -15.18 -1.12
C GLN A 62 25.98 -14.75 0.00
N PHE A 63 26.04 -13.46 0.31
CA PHE A 63 26.79 -12.96 1.46
C PHE A 63 26.29 -13.60 2.76
N ALA A 64 24.99 -13.60 3.00
CA ALA A 64 24.38 -14.15 4.21
C ALA A 64 24.70 -15.65 4.41
N ILE A 65 24.65 -16.43 3.33
CA ILE A 65 25.07 -17.84 3.36
C ILE A 65 26.58 -17.97 3.68
N THR A 66 27.40 -17.04 3.17
CA THR A 66 28.85 -17.03 3.50
C THR A 66 29.07 -16.76 4.98
N GLU A 67 28.31 -15.87 5.60
CA GLU A 67 28.34 -15.58 7.04
C GLU A 67 27.92 -16.79 7.89
N SER A 68 26.87 -17.51 7.47
CA SER A 68 26.48 -18.77 8.14
C SER A 68 27.59 -19.84 8.09
N ARG A 69 28.25 -20.01 6.93
CA ARG A 69 29.38 -20.93 6.76
C ARG A 69 30.57 -20.50 7.59
N TYR A 70 30.88 -19.22 7.65
CA TYR A 70 31.93 -18.66 8.48
C TYR A 70 31.72 -19.03 9.95
N THR A 71 30.50 -19.00 10.45
CA THR A 71 30.16 -19.41 11.81
C THR A 71 30.37 -20.90 12.04
N TRP A 72 30.03 -21.76 11.08
CA TRP A 72 30.32 -23.20 11.14
C TRP A 72 31.83 -23.49 11.17
N ASP A 73 32.59 -22.82 10.32
CA ASP A 73 34.06 -23.03 10.24
C ASP A 73 34.74 -22.59 11.54
N ASP A 74 34.16 -21.66 12.29
CA ASP A 74 34.61 -21.23 13.62
C ASP A 74 34.09 -22.13 14.76
N GLY A 75 33.44 -23.26 14.40
CA GLY A 75 33.01 -24.30 15.31
C GLY A 75 31.62 -24.14 15.93
N ASP A 76 30.87 -23.14 15.56
CA ASP A 76 29.49 -22.97 15.96
C ASP A 76 28.53 -23.59 14.93
N LEU A 77 28.07 -24.80 15.23
CA LEU A 77 27.22 -25.58 14.32
C LEU A 77 25.80 -25.02 14.13
N THR A 78 25.42 -23.97 14.84
CA THR A 78 24.11 -23.30 14.60
C THR A 78 24.09 -22.61 13.25
N GLY A 79 25.23 -22.14 12.75
CA GLY A 79 25.32 -21.39 11.51
C GLY A 79 24.70 -19.99 11.61
N MET A 80 24.46 -19.49 12.82
CA MET A 80 23.91 -18.15 13.02
C MET A 80 24.97 -17.08 12.77
N PRO A 81 24.72 -16.08 11.89
CA PRO A 81 25.71 -15.05 11.59
C PRO A 81 26.17 -14.31 12.86
N LYS A 82 27.47 -14.05 12.97
CA LYS A 82 28.03 -13.28 14.08
C LYS A 82 27.94 -11.79 13.81
N LYS A 83 27.28 -11.05 14.70
CA LYS A 83 27.12 -9.59 14.56
C LYS A 83 28.47 -8.86 14.55
N THR A 84 29.33 -9.15 15.53
CA THR A 84 30.59 -8.42 15.68
C THR A 84 31.47 -8.50 14.44
N GLY A 85 31.74 -7.35 13.84
CA GLY A 85 32.63 -7.21 12.68
C GLY A 85 32.02 -7.68 11.35
N ILE A 86 30.72 -7.91 11.28
CA ILE A 86 30.04 -8.35 10.05
C ILE A 86 30.20 -7.31 8.93
N TYR A 87 30.18 -6.01 9.24
CA TYR A 87 30.41 -4.97 8.24
C TYR A 87 31.82 -5.04 7.61
N LYS A 88 32.84 -5.36 8.41
CA LYS A 88 34.19 -5.55 7.87
C LYS A 88 34.24 -6.75 6.93
N ARG A 89 33.59 -7.86 7.27
CA ARG A 89 33.48 -9.05 6.40
C ARG A 89 32.68 -8.74 5.13
N PHE A 90 31.64 -7.94 5.24
CA PHE A 90 30.87 -7.45 4.08
C PHE A 90 31.74 -6.61 3.12
N CYS A 91 32.52 -5.68 3.65
CA CYS A 91 33.46 -4.90 2.80
C CYS A 91 34.44 -5.81 2.06
N THR A 92 34.98 -6.84 2.75
CA THR A 92 35.85 -7.85 2.12
C THR A 92 35.11 -8.67 1.06
N TYR A 93 33.84 -9.02 1.33
CA TYR A 93 33.00 -9.73 0.35
C TYR A 93 32.77 -8.87 -0.90
N VAL A 94 32.44 -7.60 -0.75
CA VAL A 94 32.25 -6.66 -1.87
C VAL A 94 33.54 -6.55 -2.71
N GLU A 95 34.69 -6.37 -2.07
CA GLU A 95 35.99 -6.31 -2.75
C GLU A 95 36.28 -7.57 -3.58
N ASN A 96 36.00 -8.73 -3.05
CA ASN A 96 36.27 -10.02 -3.69
C ASN A 96 35.24 -10.35 -4.80
N ASN A 97 34.10 -9.68 -4.83
CA ASN A 97 32.99 -9.98 -5.70
C ASN A 97 32.52 -8.79 -6.57
N LYS A 98 33.44 -7.90 -6.93
CA LYS A 98 33.17 -6.65 -7.68
C LYS A 98 32.38 -6.83 -8.99
N PHE A 99 32.43 -8.01 -9.58
CA PHE A 99 31.76 -8.29 -10.85
C PHE A 99 30.40 -8.99 -10.68
N MET A 100 29.95 -9.25 -9.44
CA MET A 100 28.63 -9.84 -9.23
C MET A 100 27.52 -8.84 -9.57
N PRO A 101 26.45 -9.32 -10.24
CA PRO A 101 25.28 -8.48 -10.49
C PRO A 101 24.74 -7.87 -9.20
N GLY A 102 24.41 -6.57 -9.23
CA GLY A 102 23.82 -5.86 -8.10
C GLY A 102 24.75 -5.52 -6.93
N ILE A 103 26.05 -5.85 -6.98
CA ILE A 103 26.98 -5.63 -5.87
C ILE A 103 27.13 -4.12 -5.54
N ASP A 104 27.21 -3.25 -6.56
CA ASP A 104 27.33 -1.81 -6.36
C ASP A 104 26.05 -1.23 -5.75
N THR A 105 24.89 -1.70 -6.20
CA THR A 105 23.59 -1.33 -5.62
C THR A 105 23.48 -1.80 -4.18
N LEU A 106 23.90 -3.03 -3.89
CA LEU A 106 23.91 -3.56 -2.53
C LEU A 106 24.78 -2.69 -1.62
N LYS A 107 26.01 -2.39 -2.06
CA LYS A 107 26.91 -1.49 -1.32
C LYS A 107 26.26 -0.14 -1.06
N ALA A 108 25.67 0.49 -2.08
CA ALA A 108 25.01 1.78 -1.96
C ALA A 108 23.83 1.76 -0.97
N ILE A 109 23.06 0.66 -0.92
CA ILE A 109 21.96 0.47 0.06
C ILE A 109 22.51 0.45 1.49
N ILE A 110 23.59 -0.29 1.73
CA ILE A 110 24.18 -0.39 3.06
C ILE A 110 24.84 0.95 3.47
N ASP A 111 25.58 1.58 2.57
CA ASP A 111 26.20 2.89 2.82
C ASP A 111 25.13 3.94 3.14
N TYR A 112 24.01 3.99 2.42
CA TYR A 112 22.90 4.90 2.70
C TYR A 112 22.36 4.75 4.12
N GLY A 113 22.15 3.52 4.59
CA GLY A 113 21.70 3.28 5.97
C GLY A 113 22.70 3.79 7.02
N ILE A 114 23.98 3.60 6.76
CA ILE A 114 25.05 3.99 7.69
C ILE A 114 25.30 5.52 7.64
N GLU A 115 25.44 6.10 6.46
CA GLU A 115 25.90 7.49 6.26
C GLU A 115 24.76 8.49 6.38
N GLU A 116 23.58 8.19 5.81
CA GLU A 116 22.43 9.10 5.78
C GLU A 116 21.46 8.90 6.95
N LEU A 117 21.27 7.63 7.37
CA LEU A 117 20.34 7.32 8.46
C LEU A 117 21.03 7.07 9.81
N ASN A 118 22.37 7.17 9.85
CA ASN A 118 23.20 7.00 11.05
C ASN A 118 22.97 5.65 11.76
N PHE A 119 22.77 4.59 11.01
CA PHE A 119 22.64 3.24 11.58
C PHE A 119 23.98 2.70 12.06
N ASP A 120 23.96 1.98 13.19
CA ASP A 120 25.12 1.17 13.54
C ASP A 120 25.35 0.12 12.45
N LYS A 121 26.54 0.09 11.91
CA LYS A 121 26.89 -0.71 10.74
C LYS A 121 26.81 -2.20 10.96
N ASP A 122 27.21 -2.68 12.15
CA ASP A 122 27.18 -4.09 12.47
C ASP A 122 25.75 -4.53 12.82
N GLU A 123 24.98 -3.71 13.53
CA GLU A 123 23.59 -4.01 13.87
C GLU A 123 22.68 -4.02 12.64
N PHE A 124 22.80 -3.00 11.78
CA PHE A 124 22.00 -2.91 10.56
C PHE A 124 22.27 -4.08 9.62
N LEU A 125 23.54 -4.34 9.34
CA LEU A 125 23.91 -5.43 8.42
C LEU A 125 23.56 -6.81 8.99
N HIS A 126 23.72 -7.00 10.30
CA HIS A 126 23.33 -8.23 10.98
C HIS A 126 21.83 -8.48 10.90
N GLU A 127 21.00 -7.48 11.21
CA GLU A 127 19.54 -7.59 11.10
C GLU A 127 19.10 -8.01 9.68
N LEU A 128 19.68 -7.39 8.65
CA LEU A 128 19.35 -7.75 7.26
C LEU A 128 19.83 -9.16 6.90
N THR A 129 20.98 -9.59 7.45
CA THR A 129 21.55 -10.91 7.21
C THR A 129 20.68 -11.99 7.84
N ASP A 130 20.27 -11.82 9.10
CA ASP A 130 19.34 -12.73 9.77
C ASP A 130 18.00 -12.81 9.03
N ALA A 131 17.50 -11.64 8.57
CA ALA A 131 16.24 -11.57 7.86
C ALA A 131 16.25 -12.36 6.55
N ILE A 132 17.32 -12.24 5.73
CA ILE A 132 17.36 -12.89 4.42
C ILE A 132 17.56 -14.41 4.50
N ILE A 133 18.21 -14.91 5.55
CA ILE A 133 18.33 -16.35 5.80
C ILE A 133 17.16 -16.94 6.58
N GLY A 134 16.27 -16.09 7.13
CA GLY A 134 15.04 -16.49 7.80
C GLY A 134 15.22 -16.85 9.28
N ASP A 135 16.23 -16.28 9.94
CA ASP A 135 16.57 -16.54 11.35
C ASP A 135 15.96 -15.48 12.29
N ASN A 136 14.67 -15.21 12.14
CA ASN A 136 13.97 -14.14 12.85
C ASN A 136 12.87 -14.66 13.79
N TYR A 137 13.21 -15.54 14.73
CA TYR A 137 12.27 -16.01 15.73
C TYR A 137 12.82 -15.75 17.15
N PRO A 138 12.04 -15.14 18.04
CA PRO A 138 10.65 -14.63 17.94
C PRO A 138 10.53 -13.18 17.45
N PHE A 139 11.59 -12.54 17.03
CA PHE A 139 11.63 -11.15 16.60
C PHE A 139 11.82 -11.04 15.08
N PRO A 140 11.40 -9.91 14.45
CA PRO A 140 10.73 -8.74 15.03
C PRO A 140 9.22 -8.98 15.23
N ASP A 141 8.61 -8.22 16.13
CA ASP A 141 7.18 -8.33 16.42
C ASP A 141 6.29 -7.96 15.22
N ARG A 142 6.73 -7.06 14.35
CA ARG A 142 5.94 -6.56 13.21
C ARG A 142 6.77 -6.24 11.96
N MET A 143 7.97 -5.71 12.09
CA MET A 143 8.83 -5.28 11.00
C MET A 143 10.27 -5.18 11.49
N LEU A 144 11.26 -5.40 10.61
CA LEU A 144 12.67 -5.16 10.91
C LEU A 144 12.86 -3.70 11.34
N ILE A 145 13.60 -3.47 12.42
CA ILE A 145 13.74 -2.16 13.06
C ILE A 145 14.33 -1.11 12.12
N HIS A 146 15.40 -1.46 11.39
CA HIS A 146 16.02 -0.55 10.43
C HIS A 146 15.14 -0.35 9.18
N ILE A 147 14.46 -1.39 8.72
CA ILE A 147 13.52 -1.29 7.59
C ILE A 147 12.33 -0.40 7.96
N GLU A 148 11.82 -0.47 9.19
CA GLU A 148 10.77 0.45 9.65
C GLU A 148 11.20 1.91 9.52
N LYS A 149 12.43 2.24 9.93
CA LYS A 149 12.96 3.60 9.81
C LYS A 149 13.11 4.03 8.35
N ILE A 150 13.63 3.16 7.48
CA ILE A 150 13.74 3.42 6.04
C ILE A 150 12.36 3.68 5.42
N VAL A 151 11.38 2.85 5.73
CA VAL A 151 10.01 2.99 5.23
C VAL A 151 9.37 4.30 5.72
N LYS A 152 9.59 4.66 6.98
CA LYS A 152 9.12 5.95 7.52
C LYS A 152 9.69 7.14 6.74
N GLU A 153 11.01 7.16 6.52
CA GLU A 153 11.66 8.24 5.76
C GLU A 153 11.18 8.29 4.30
N TYR A 154 10.99 7.14 3.68
CA TYR A 154 10.41 7.06 2.34
C TYR A 154 8.99 7.65 2.31
N LEU A 155 8.11 7.22 3.22
CA LEU A 155 6.73 7.69 3.28
C LEU A 155 6.65 9.19 3.59
N LYS A 156 7.49 9.72 4.49
CA LYS A 156 7.57 11.17 4.73
C LYS A 156 7.81 11.96 3.44
N ARG A 157 8.72 11.49 2.60
CA ARG A 157 9.04 12.13 1.31
C ARG A 157 7.90 12.00 0.31
N GLU A 158 7.41 10.78 0.10
CA GLU A 158 6.38 10.50 -0.90
C GLU A 158 5.05 11.18 -0.56
N MET A 159 4.64 11.16 0.69
CA MET A 159 3.37 11.73 1.16
C MET A 159 3.48 13.23 1.43
N LYS A 160 4.67 13.83 1.33
CA LYS A 160 4.94 15.23 1.71
C LYS A 160 4.58 15.51 3.17
N TYR A 161 4.81 14.53 4.03
CA TYR A 161 4.52 14.60 5.45
C TYR A 161 5.59 15.39 6.19
N ASP A 162 5.16 16.32 7.04
CA ASP A 162 6.04 17.11 7.87
C ASP A 162 5.87 16.72 9.36
N VAL A 163 6.94 16.17 9.93
CA VAL A 163 6.96 15.69 11.32
C VAL A 163 6.88 16.84 12.32
N GLU A 164 7.41 18.01 11.98
CA GLU A 164 7.37 19.18 12.88
C GLU A 164 5.94 19.64 13.14
N THR A 165 5.08 19.54 12.14
CA THR A 165 3.67 19.94 12.24
C THR A 165 2.72 18.78 12.53
N GLY A 166 3.03 17.58 12.06
CA GLY A 166 2.18 16.40 12.15
C GLY A 166 2.55 15.42 13.25
N GLY A 167 3.74 15.56 13.87
CA GLY A 167 4.24 14.59 14.83
C GLY A 167 4.72 13.29 14.20
N GLU A 168 5.12 12.33 15.02
CA GLU A 168 5.56 11.01 14.56
C GLU A 168 4.35 10.12 14.22
N PHE A 169 4.50 9.28 13.19
CA PHE A 169 3.56 8.21 12.87
C PHE A 169 4.23 6.84 12.95
N ASN A 170 3.44 5.81 13.14
CA ASN A 170 3.90 4.43 13.14
C ASN A 170 3.57 3.74 11.82
N VAL A 171 4.41 2.77 11.42
CA VAL A 171 4.19 1.90 10.26
C VAL A 171 3.83 0.50 10.73
N PHE A 172 2.95 -0.14 9.99
CA PHE A 172 2.54 -1.52 10.22
C PHE A 172 2.56 -2.27 8.88
N ALA A 173 3.39 -3.32 8.77
CA ALA A 173 3.50 -4.11 7.56
C ALA A 173 2.38 -5.15 7.47
N VAL A 174 1.77 -5.25 6.29
CA VAL A 174 0.69 -6.19 5.99
C VAL A 174 0.82 -6.73 4.55
N GLU A 175 0.02 -7.75 4.22
CA GLU A 175 0.07 -8.47 2.94
C GLU A 175 -0.63 -7.71 1.80
N GLY A 176 -0.43 -6.40 1.70
CA GLY A 176 -1.00 -5.55 0.65
C GLY A 176 -2.23 -4.74 1.09
N ALA A 177 -2.64 -3.78 0.26
CA ALA A 177 -3.67 -2.79 0.62
C ALA A 177 -5.03 -3.40 0.97
N THR A 178 -5.45 -4.49 0.30
CA THR A 178 -6.72 -5.16 0.62
C THR A 178 -6.70 -5.78 2.01
N ALA A 179 -5.58 -6.41 2.41
CA ALA A 179 -5.41 -6.93 3.77
C ALA A 179 -5.35 -5.78 4.78
N ALA A 180 -4.62 -4.70 4.46
CA ALA A 180 -4.59 -3.50 5.29
C ALA A 180 -6.00 -2.98 5.61
N MET A 181 -6.89 -2.94 4.62
CA MET A 181 -8.28 -2.51 4.83
C MET A 181 -9.03 -3.40 5.80
N CYS A 182 -8.90 -4.72 5.68
CA CYS A 182 -9.52 -5.64 6.63
C CYS A 182 -8.98 -5.43 8.06
N TYR A 183 -7.67 -5.29 8.22
CA TYR A 183 -7.06 -5.04 9.53
C TYR A 183 -7.46 -3.68 10.12
N ILE A 184 -7.59 -2.64 9.28
CA ILE A 184 -8.07 -1.32 9.71
C ILE A 184 -9.51 -1.44 10.23
N PHE A 185 -10.43 -2.04 9.47
CA PHE A 185 -11.81 -2.22 9.92
C PHE A 185 -11.90 -3.04 11.21
N ASP A 186 -11.21 -4.17 11.26
CA ASP A 186 -11.21 -5.02 12.47
C ASP A 186 -10.62 -4.27 13.67
N SER A 187 -9.55 -3.50 13.47
CA SER A 187 -8.92 -2.70 14.54
C SER A 187 -9.84 -1.57 15.02
N LEU A 188 -10.48 -0.85 14.10
CA LEU A 188 -11.40 0.24 14.46
C LEU A 188 -12.60 -0.29 15.27
N ILE A 189 -13.16 -1.44 14.92
CA ILE A 189 -14.22 -2.11 15.68
C ILE A 189 -13.68 -2.60 17.04
N ALA A 190 -12.56 -3.29 17.07
CA ALA A 190 -11.99 -3.84 18.30
C ALA A 190 -11.65 -2.76 19.35
N ASN A 191 -11.31 -1.57 18.89
CA ASN A 191 -11.01 -0.42 19.74
C ASN A 191 -12.22 0.51 19.99
N ASN A 192 -13.41 0.14 19.54
CA ASN A 192 -14.64 0.92 19.66
C ASN A 192 -14.56 2.32 19.02
N LEU A 193 -13.72 2.49 18.00
CA LEU A 193 -13.64 3.71 17.19
C LEU A 193 -14.72 3.71 16.10
N LEU A 194 -15.12 2.54 15.63
CA LEU A 194 -16.34 2.30 14.86
C LEU A 194 -17.16 1.20 15.55
N LEU A 195 -18.47 1.31 15.47
CA LEU A 195 -19.41 0.29 15.92
C LEU A 195 -20.17 -0.29 14.72
N LYS A 196 -20.63 -1.52 14.87
CA LYS A 196 -21.50 -2.16 13.88
C LYS A 196 -22.71 -1.26 13.59
N GLY A 197 -22.94 -0.96 12.32
CA GLY A 197 -24.02 -0.09 11.88
C GLY A 197 -23.66 1.41 11.85
N ASP A 198 -22.45 1.79 12.24
CA ASP A 198 -22.01 3.18 12.12
C ASP A 198 -22.01 3.64 10.67
N LYS A 199 -22.16 4.94 10.50
CA LYS A 199 -22.18 5.60 9.20
C LYS A 199 -20.75 5.95 8.76
N ILE A 200 -20.37 5.48 7.56
CA ILE A 200 -19.08 5.77 6.93
C ILE A 200 -19.28 6.37 5.54
N ALA A 201 -18.35 7.17 5.07
CA ALA A 201 -18.35 7.72 3.71
C ALA A 201 -17.32 6.98 2.84
N ILE A 202 -17.65 6.79 1.56
CA ILE A 202 -16.75 6.24 0.54
C ILE A 202 -16.78 7.12 -0.68
N MET A 203 -15.63 7.64 -1.10
CA MET A 203 -15.51 8.37 -2.36
C MET A 203 -15.58 7.40 -3.55
N THR A 204 -16.42 7.72 -4.52
CA THR A 204 -16.66 6.87 -5.70
C THR A 204 -16.48 7.66 -7.00
N PRO A 205 -16.08 6.97 -8.10
CA PRO A 205 -15.86 5.53 -8.23
C PRO A 205 -14.60 5.04 -7.51
N VAL A 206 -14.61 3.79 -7.05
CA VAL A 206 -13.55 3.23 -6.20
C VAL A 206 -13.30 1.75 -6.50
N PHE A 207 -12.15 1.25 -6.12
CA PHE A 207 -11.78 -0.16 -6.21
C PHE A 207 -12.77 -1.06 -5.45
N THR A 208 -13.27 -2.09 -6.12
CA THR A 208 -14.41 -2.92 -5.68
C THR A 208 -14.36 -3.39 -4.22
N PRO A 209 -13.22 -3.86 -3.65
CA PRO A 209 -13.18 -4.27 -2.26
C PRO A 209 -13.65 -3.22 -1.25
N TYR A 210 -13.46 -1.93 -1.55
CA TYR A 210 -13.98 -0.85 -0.69
C TYR A 210 -15.50 -0.74 -0.68
N LEU A 211 -16.17 -1.28 -1.72
CA LEU A 211 -17.64 -1.33 -1.77
C LEU A 211 -18.18 -2.59 -1.07
N GLU A 212 -17.41 -3.66 -0.99
CA GLU A 212 -17.86 -4.97 -0.50
C GLU A 212 -17.57 -5.16 0.99
N ILE A 213 -16.35 -4.82 1.43
CA ILE A 213 -15.90 -5.04 2.81
C ILE A 213 -16.84 -4.39 3.85
N PRO A 214 -17.29 -3.13 3.70
CA PRO A 214 -18.17 -2.48 4.67
C PRO A 214 -19.51 -3.19 4.93
N HIS A 215 -19.98 -3.95 3.95
CA HIS A 215 -21.25 -4.67 4.04
C HIS A 215 -21.12 -6.08 4.59
N LEU A 216 -19.91 -6.54 4.95
CA LEU A 216 -19.74 -7.84 5.58
C LEU A 216 -20.53 -7.92 6.89
N PRO A 217 -21.12 -9.09 7.24
CA PRO A 217 -21.96 -9.25 8.45
C PRO A 217 -21.28 -8.86 9.76
N ARG A 218 -19.96 -8.84 9.79
CA ARG A 218 -19.19 -8.41 10.97
C ARG A 218 -19.12 -6.89 11.15
N TYR A 219 -19.36 -6.11 10.08
CA TYR A 219 -19.34 -4.64 10.11
C TYR A 219 -20.73 -4.03 9.94
N GLU A 220 -21.43 -4.37 8.88
CA GLU A 220 -22.76 -3.86 8.51
C GLU A 220 -22.85 -2.34 8.58
N PHE A 221 -21.83 -1.62 8.08
CA PHE A 221 -21.81 -0.17 8.09
C PHE A 221 -22.88 0.43 7.17
N GLU A 222 -23.44 1.57 7.60
CA GLU A 222 -24.23 2.42 6.72
C GLU A 222 -23.31 3.25 5.83
N VAL A 223 -23.37 3.03 4.51
CA VAL A 223 -22.44 3.69 3.57
C VAL A 223 -23.08 4.91 2.94
N VAL A 224 -22.42 6.05 3.06
CA VAL A 224 -22.71 7.30 2.35
C VAL A 224 -21.73 7.45 1.20
N TYR A 225 -22.21 7.45 -0.03
CA TYR A 225 -21.36 7.65 -1.20
C TYR A 225 -21.13 9.13 -1.47
N ILE A 226 -19.86 9.49 -1.65
CA ILE A 226 -19.40 10.80 -2.13
C ILE A 226 -19.02 10.60 -3.59
N ASN A 227 -19.87 11.07 -4.49
CA ASN A 227 -19.73 10.75 -5.91
C ASN A 227 -18.86 11.78 -6.63
N ALA A 228 -18.02 11.31 -7.54
CA ALA A 228 -17.33 12.17 -8.48
C ALA A 228 -18.33 12.62 -9.57
N ASP A 229 -19.05 13.70 -9.30
CA ASP A 229 -20.18 14.20 -10.10
C ASP A 229 -19.85 15.48 -10.89
N GLU A 230 -18.62 16.01 -10.79
CA GLU A 230 -18.26 17.21 -11.55
C GLU A 230 -18.13 16.91 -13.05
N ILE A 231 -18.70 17.81 -13.84
CA ILE A 231 -18.65 17.81 -15.30
C ILE A 231 -18.01 19.13 -15.73
N ASP A 232 -17.15 19.11 -16.72
CA ASP A 232 -16.50 20.29 -17.26
C ASP A 232 -17.38 21.05 -18.29
N GLU A 233 -16.84 22.11 -18.86
CA GLU A 233 -17.51 22.93 -19.85
C GLU A 233 -17.81 22.22 -21.18
N ASN A 234 -17.19 21.06 -21.44
CA ASN A 234 -17.40 20.22 -22.60
C ASN A 234 -18.38 19.07 -22.34
N ASP A 235 -19.04 19.05 -21.17
CA ASP A 235 -19.93 17.96 -20.71
C ASP A 235 -19.17 16.62 -20.47
N GLU A 236 -17.87 16.70 -20.13
CA GLU A 236 -17.04 15.53 -19.80
C GLU A 236 -16.84 15.39 -18.29
N HIS A 237 -16.85 14.15 -17.81
CA HIS A 237 -16.58 13.84 -16.40
C HIS A 237 -15.14 14.17 -16.03
N THR A 238 -14.97 15.04 -15.04
CA THR A 238 -13.64 15.37 -14.47
C THR A 238 -13.15 14.35 -13.44
N TRP A 239 -14.03 13.46 -12.99
CA TRP A 239 -13.80 12.52 -11.89
C TRP A 239 -13.46 13.23 -10.56
N GLN A 240 -13.95 14.47 -10.41
CA GLN A 240 -13.88 15.24 -9.17
C GLN A 240 -15.24 15.27 -8.48
N CYS A 241 -15.24 15.47 -7.16
CA CYS A 241 -16.46 15.63 -6.38
C CYS A 241 -16.84 17.09 -6.28
N SER A 242 -18.11 17.41 -6.53
CA SER A 242 -18.61 18.75 -6.30
C SER A 242 -18.62 19.13 -4.82
N ASN A 243 -18.64 20.43 -4.52
CA ASN A 243 -18.77 20.92 -3.15
C ASN A 243 -20.03 20.35 -2.46
N LYS A 244 -21.12 20.12 -3.22
CA LYS A 244 -22.35 19.52 -2.70
C LYS A 244 -22.12 18.07 -2.21
N GLU A 245 -21.34 17.29 -2.94
CA GLU A 245 -21.00 15.93 -2.55
C GLU A 245 -20.05 15.94 -1.33
N LEU A 246 -19.04 16.80 -1.34
CA LEU A 246 -18.11 16.92 -0.22
C LEU A 246 -18.78 17.43 1.06
N GLU A 247 -19.77 18.32 0.96
CA GLU A 247 -20.51 18.87 2.11
C GLU A 247 -21.23 17.77 2.93
N LYS A 248 -21.52 16.60 2.35
CA LYS A 248 -22.05 15.45 3.09
C LYS A 248 -21.15 15.06 4.28
N LEU A 249 -19.82 15.24 4.15
CA LEU A 249 -18.84 14.95 5.18
C LEU A 249 -18.97 15.85 6.42
N SER A 250 -19.68 16.96 6.30
CA SER A 250 -19.99 17.85 7.44
C SER A 250 -20.92 17.22 8.47
N ASN A 251 -21.61 16.14 8.11
CA ASN A 251 -22.47 15.41 9.04
C ASN A 251 -21.62 14.65 10.09
N PRO A 252 -21.72 15.00 11.39
CA PRO A 252 -20.93 14.36 12.44
C PRO A 252 -21.31 12.88 12.70
N ASP A 253 -22.41 12.40 12.15
CA ASP A 253 -22.77 10.98 12.20
C ASP A 253 -21.85 10.15 11.32
N ILE A 254 -21.22 10.72 10.30
CA ILE A 254 -20.22 10.06 9.49
C ILE A 254 -18.92 9.97 10.28
N LYS A 255 -18.53 8.76 10.67
CA LYS A 255 -17.38 8.50 11.55
C LYS A 255 -16.07 8.31 10.79
N ALA A 256 -16.14 7.83 9.55
CA ALA A 256 -14.95 7.58 8.74
C ALA A 256 -15.19 7.92 7.27
N LEU A 257 -14.14 8.39 6.58
CA LEU A 257 -14.06 8.59 5.15
C LEU A 257 -13.02 7.62 4.56
N PHE A 258 -13.43 6.85 3.57
CA PHE A 258 -12.53 6.02 2.78
C PHE A 258 -12.31 6.65 1.40
N VAL A 259 -11.04 6.88 1.08
CA VAL A 259 -10.63 7.56 -0.16
C VAL A 259 -9.44 6.84 -0.78
N VAL A 260 -9.45 6.69 -2.11
CA VAL A 260 -8.33 6.18 -2.91
C VAL A 260 -7.81 7.35 -3.76
N ASN A 261 -6.57 7.76 -3.53
CA ASN A 261 -5.98 8.93 -4.20
C ASN A 261 -4.54 8.65 -4.66
N PRO A 262 -4.27 8.63 -5.96
CA PRO A 262 -5.19 8.75 -7.10
C PRO A 262 -6.24 7.64 -7.17
N SER A 263 -7.41 7.97 -7.71
CA SER A 263 -8.55 7.08 -7.77
C SER A 263 -8.32 5.87 -8.68
N ASN A 264 -8.89 4.74 -8.32
CA ASN A 264 -8.95 3.53 -9.12
C ASN A 264 -10.42 3.09 -9.24
N PRO A 265 -11.01 2.97 -10.46
CA PRO A 265 -10.36 2.86 -11.78
C PRO A 265 -10.13 4.18 -12.56
N PRO A 266 -10.61 5.38 -12.20
CA PRO A 266 -10.47 6.56 -13.07
C PRO A 266 -9.04 7.01 -13.34
N SER A 267 -8.09 6.68 -12.46
CA SER A 267 -6.67 7.10 -12.56
C SER A 267 -6.49 8.62 -12.46
N VAL A 268 -7.30 9.29 -11.64
CA VAL A 268 -7.30 10.74 -11.45
C VAL A 268 -7.01 11.06 -9.99
N ALA A 269 -6.09 12.00 -9.75
CA ALA A 269 -5.84 12.53 -8.42
C ALA A 269 -6.94 13.50 -8.01
N ILE A 270 -7.26 13.53 -6.72
CA ILE A 270 -8.18 14.50 -6.14
C ILE A 270 -7.59 15.90 -6.33
N SER A 271 -8.41 16.84 -6.77
CA SER A 271 -7.98 18.22 -6.99
C SER A 271 -7.58 18.91 -5.69
N GLN A 272 -6.66 19.87 -5.77
CA GLN A 272 -6.27 20.65 -4.60
C GLN A 272 -7.46 21.42 -4.00
N LYS A 273 -8.44 21.80 -4.81
CA LYS A 273 -9.71 22.41 -4.37
C LYS A 273 -10.46 21.44 -3.47
N SER A 274 -10.68 20.20 -3.93
CA SER A 274 -11.39 19.17 -3.15
C SER A 274 -10.64 18.77 -1.88
N ILE A 275 -9.30 18.67 -1.93
CA ILE A 275 -8.48 18.44 -0.74
C ILE A 275 -8.67 19.57 0.27
N SER A 276 -8.60 20.82 -0.16
CA SER A 276 -8.80 21.99 0.71
C SER A 276 -10.19 22.01 1.36
N GLU A 277 -11.23 21.64 0.61
CA GLU A 277 -12.60 21.52 1.13
C GLU A 277 -12.71 20.43 2.19
N ILE A 278 -12.15 19.23 1.94
CA ILE A 278 -12.14 18.15 2.93
C ILE A 278 -11.41 18.60 4.20
N VAL A 279 -10.26 19.26 4.05
CA VAL A 279 -9.47 19.77 5.19
C VAL A 279 -10.27 20.79 6.01
N ASP A 280 -10.97 21.72 5.33
CA ASP A 280 -11.81 22.71 6.00
C ASP A 280 -12.97 22.05 6.76
N ILE A 281 -13.67 21.12 6.12
CA ILE A 281 -14.77 20.37 6.75
C ILE A 281 -14.29 19.67 8.01
N VAL A 282 -13.15 18.97 7.96
CA VAL A 282 -12.61 18.26 9.13
C VAL A 282 -12.21 19.25 10.22
N LYS A 283 -11.54 20.34 9.89
CA LYS A 283 -11.09 21.32 10.88
C LYS A 283 -12.22 22.12 11.54
N THR A 284 -13.32 22.33 10.84
CA THR A 284 -14.37 23.26 11.28
C THR A 284 -15.70 22.60 11.63
N LYS A 285 -16.10 21.52 10.93
CA LYS A 285 -17.45 20.95 11.00
C LYS A 285 -17.48 19.54 11.59
N ASN A 286 -16.63 18.63 11.13
CA ASN A 286 -16.58 17.23 11.57
C ASN A 286 -15.15 16.87 12.03
N LYS A 287 -14.78 17.36 13.20
CA LYS A 287 -13.40 17.27 13.74
C LYS A 287 -12.95 15.85 14.06
N ASP A 288 -13.90 14.97 14.34
CA ASP A 288 -13.65 13.58 14.72
C ASP A 288 -13.71 12.62 13.51
N LEU A 289 -13.88 13.13 12.30
CA LEU A 289 -13.89 12.32 11.09
C LEU A 289 -12.53 11.63 10.91
N MET A 290 -12.52 10.31 10.97
CA MET A 290 -11.35 9.52 10.60
C MET A 290 -11.24 9.41 9.09
N ILE A 291 -10.02 9.49 8.56
CA ILE A 291 -9.77 9.36 7.12
C ILE A 291 -8.88 8.13 6.90
N ILE A 292 -9.30 7.25 6.03
CA ILE A 292 -8.49 6.14 5.53
C ILE A 292 -8.13 6.46 4.09
N SER A 293 -6.87 6.88 3.89
CA SER A 293 -6.36 7.30 2.58
C SER A 293 -5.52 6.20 1.96
N ASP A 294 -6.03 5.59 0.89
CA ASP A 294 -5.27 4.66 0.07
C ASP A 294 -4.46 5.43 -0.98
N ASP A 295 -3.20 5.63 -0.68
CA ASP A 295 -2.26 6.41 -1.48
C ASP A 295 -1.33 5.51 -2.33
N VAL A 296 -1.74 4.28 -2.61
CA VAL A 296 -0.94 3.27 -3.33
C VAL A 296 -0.43 3.76 -4.68
N TYR A 297 -1.15 4.64 -5.35
CA TYR A 297 -0.76 5.24 -6.62
C TYR A 297 -0.16 6.65 -6.51
N GLY A 298 0.02 7.17 -5.30
CA GLY A 298 0.53 8.53 -5.06
C GLY A 298 1.87 8.82 -5.74
N THR A 299 2.79 7.86 -5.73
CA THR A 299 4.12 7.98 -6.36
C THR A 299 4.10 8.21 -7.87
N PHE A 300 2.98 7.93 -8.56
CA PHE A 300 2.84 8.18 -9.99
C PHE A 300 2.42 9.62 -10.33
N ILE A 301 2.11 10.43 -9.32
CA ILE A 301 1.69 11.81 -9.49
C ILE A 301 2.82 12.75 -9.08
N HIS A 302 3.31 13.55 -10.02
CA HIS A 302 4.32 14.55 -9.70
C HIS A 302 3.80 15.56 -8.67
N GLY A 303 4.52 15.72 -7.57
CA GLY A 303 4.14 16.63 -6.50
C GLY A 303 2.95 16.15 -5.64
N PHE A 304 2.62 14.85 -5.66
CA PHE A 304 1.60 14.26 -4.81
C PHE A 304 1.74 14.71 -3.35
N ARG A 305 0.59 14.96 -2.70
CA ARG A 305 0.51 15.24 -1.27
C ARG A 305 -0.66 14.46 -0.68
N SER A 306 -0.37 13.64 0.30
CA SER A 306 -1.38 12.83 0.99
C SER A 306 -2.23 13.68 1.93
N LEU A 307 -3.49 13.27 2.15
CA LEU A 307 -4.33 13.82 3.21
C LEU A 307 -3.70 13.66 4.60
N MET A 308 -2.87 12.65 4.84
CA MET A 308 -2.15 12.52 6.11
C MET A 308 -1.19 13.69 6.38
N ALA A 309 -0.71 14.39 5.34
CA ALA A 309 0.14 15.56 5.50
C ALA A 309 -0.63 16.82 5.92
N ASP A 310 -1.92 16.89 5.60
CA ASP A 310 -2.79 18.02 5.93
C ASP A 310 -3.64 17.77 7.19
N LEU A 311 -3.96 16.51 7.45
CA LEU A 311 -4.80 16.02 8.57
C LEU A 311 -4.13 14.85 9.29
N PRO A 312 -2.93 15.04 9.89
CA PRO A 312 -2.13 13.95 10.44
C PRO A 312 -2.82 13.19 11.58
N TYR A 313 -3.61 13.87 12.40
CA TYR A 313 -4.31 13.27 13.54
C TYR A 313 -5.62 12.57 13.18
N ASN A 314 -6.11 12.79 11.96
CA ASN A 314 -7.34 12.19 11.47
C ASN A 314 -7.10 11.06 10.48
N THR A 315 -5.87 10.87 9.97
CA THR A 315 -5.63 10.04 8.79
C THR A 315 -4.82 8.78 9.10
N ILE A 316 -5.33 7.65 8.61
CA ILE A 316 -4.59 6.40 8.46
C ILE A 316 -4.21 6.29 6.97
N GLY A 317 -2.92 6.32 6.68
CA GLY A 317 -2.40 6.15 5.31
C GLY A 317 -2.23 4.68 4.97
N VAL A 318 -2.63 4.28 3.77
CA VAL A 318 -2.38 2.95 3.20
C VAL A 318 -1.48 3.11 1.99
N TYR A 319 -0.37 2.38 1.97
CA TYR A 319 0.60 2.41 0.90
C TYR A 319 1.04 1.00 0.49
N SER A 320 1.56 0.82 -0.71
CA SER A 320 2.06 -0.48 -1.18
C SER A 320 3.23 -0.30 -2.14
N TYR A 321 4.25 -1.16 -1.99
CA TYR A 321 5.38 -1.26 -2.92
C TYR A 321 5.11 -2.22 -4.09
N SER A 322 3.88 -2.70 -4.24
CA SER A 322 3.51 -3.64 -5.31
C SER A 322 3.23 -2.99 -6.67
N LYS A 323 3.27 -1.65 -6.74
CA LYS A 323 2.95 -0.87 -7.94
C LYS A 323 4.17 -0.22 -8.56
#